data_258cd6f992d4afe8e14077075401e52d
#
_entry.id   258cd6f992d4afe8e14077075401e52d
#
_cell.length_a   1.000
_cell.length_b   1.000
_cell.length_c   1.000
_cell.angle_alpha   90.00
_cell.angle_beta   90.00
_cell.angle_gamma   90.00
#
_symmetry.space_group_name_H-M   'P 1'
#
loop_
_entity.id
_entity.type
_entity.pdbx_description
1 polymer ?
#
loop_
_entity_poly.entity_id
_entity_poly.type
_entity_poly.pdbx_seq_one_letter_code
_entity_poly.pdbx_strand_id
1 'polypeptide(L)'
;MSHFQISPTCGSQAGEDSLKKRYIFKLSASVFGLIISLGTQAIIPRGLGPSAYGNFNFLTNFFQQVFGFLDMGTSVCFYTKLSQRQRDFGLVSFYIYFSFLISLVALAFVTVTQACSIYAIIWPDQDIFYIYLAAIWGILTWFSSVVFNRMADAYGLTVSSEIVRMAQKVFALVLILLLFFSNQLNLTSFFFFNYIIMVFLSVATMIILERRGYSIIQNLWLSLNKIKEYTQEFYLYSRPLFIMSIFGLIINLADRWFLQYFGGSIEQGFYGFSYLIGSACFIFTGAMTPLIWRELSVAYGKRDFDQMSHLVRRYFPLFYSIAAILSCFIAIQADKVIYIMGGHQYDGALWSLIIMSFYPIHQTYGQLTGAVCMAASQTSLYSKIGFIIALIGIPVGYILIAPENRMGLNAGATGLAIKMVVMQIVSVNAVLYFNCRLLRLDFWHCVFHQIYIVFLLLIFSVFAMLVIDKALVFQDSVVISFILSGILYFSIITGLIYFKPHFFGLKKEDLTFITRHVLQIVKK
;
A
#
# COMPACT_ATOMS: atom_id res chain seq x y z
N MET A 1 29.51 -24.25 -28.30
CA MET A 1 28.37 -24.92 -28.97
C MET A 1 28.17 -26.25 -28.30
N SER A 2 27.24 -26.34 -27.39
CA SER A 2 26.70 -27.61 -26.87
C SER A 2 25.25 -27.37 -26.54
N HIS A 3 24.38 -28.00 -27.34
CA HIS A 3 22.93 -27.98 -27.22
C HIS A 3 22.48 -28.55 -25.87
N PHE A 4 21.92 -27.72 -25.00
CA PHE A 4 21.08 -28.17 -23.90
C PHE A 4 19.66 -28.37 -24.45
N GLN A 5 19.32 -29.58 -24.79
CA GLN A 5 17.95 -30.01 -25.01
C GLN A 5 17.25 -30.07 -23.63
N ILE A 6 16.34 -29.11 -23.41
CA ILE A 6 15.41 -29.16 -22.29
C ILE A 6 14.32 -30.17 -22.68
N SER A 7 14.34 -31.35 -22.10
CA SER A 7 13.25 -32.32 -22.20
C SER A 7 12.01 -31.78 -21.47
N PRO A 8 10.81 -31.76 -22.10
CA PRO A 8 9.58 -31.37 -21.44
C PRO A 8 8.95 -32.61 -20.76
N THR A 9 9.43 -32.96 -19.58
CA THR A 9 8.71 -33.88 -18.70
C THR A 9 8.58 -33.26 -17.33
N CYS A 10 7.72 -32.25 -17.23
CA CYS A 10 7.18 -31.82 -15.94
C CYS A 10 5.76 -32.38 -15.85
N GLY A 11 5.63 -33.53 -15.19
CA GLY A 11 4.33 -34.08 -14.83
C GLY A 11 3.53 -33.03 -14.07
N SER A 12 2.30 -32.82 -14.47
CA SER A 12 1.33 -32.00 -13.77
C SER A 12 1.23 -32.47 -12.32
N GLN A 13 1.93 -31.78 -11.40
CA GLN A 13 1.76 -32.02 -9.97
C GLN A 13 0.33 -31.67 -9.59
N ALA A 14 -0.41 -32.63 -9.12
CA ALA A 14 -1.75 -32.46 -8.57
C ALA A 14 -1.70 -31.49 -7.39
N GLY A 15 -1.90 -30.20 -7.64
CA GLY A 15 -1.87 -29.16 -6.59
C GLY A 15 -1.70 -27.73 -7.04
N GLU A 16 -1.16 -27.47 -8.20
CA GLU A 16 -1.00 -26.09 -8.69
C GLU A 16 -2.28 -25.58 -9.39
N ASP A 17 -2.78 -24.44 -8.90
CA ASP A 17 -3.89 -23.75 -9.58
C ASP A 17 -3.44 -23.13 -10.90
N SER A 18 -4.26 -23.23 -11.96
CA SER A 18 -3.94 -22.62 -13.24
C SER A 18 -3.77 -21.10 -13.11
N LEU A 19 -2.86 -20.51 -13.87
CA LEU A 19 -2.50 -19.09 -13.80
C LEU A 19 -3.73 -18.18 -13.98
N LYS A 20 -4.66 -18.56 -14.87
CA LYS A 20 -5.92 -17.84 -15.10
C LYS A 20 -6.83 -17.90 -13.87
N LYS A 21 -6.95 -19.06 -13.22
CA LYS A 21 -7.76 -19.25 -12.01
C LYS A 21 -7.20 -18.42 -10.86
N ARG A 22 -5.87 -18.43 -10.66
CA ARG A 22 -5.17 -17.62 -9.65
C ARG A 22 -5.44 -16.13 -9.85
N TYR A 23 -5.38 -15.65 -11.10
CA TYR A 23 -5.61 -14.24 -11.41
C TYR A 23 -7.05 -13.80 -11.12
N ILE A 24 -8.04 -14.56 -11.59
CA ILE A 24 -9.47 -14.25 -11.37
C ILE A 24 -9.80 -14.24 -9.87
N PHE A 25 -9.34 -15.26 -9.14
CA PHE A 25 -9.56 -15.33 -7.70
C PHE A 25 -8.92 -14.16 -6.94
N LYS A 26 -7.67 -13.81 -7.29
CA LYS A 26 -6.98 -12.69 -6.66
C LYS A 26 -7.70 -11.35 -6.91
N LEU A 27 -8.20 -11.12 -8.12
CA LEU A 27 -8.94 -9.91 -8.46
C LEU A 27 -10.28 -9.85 -7.71
N SER A 28 -11.07 -10.93 -7.72
CA SER A 28 -12.36 -11.00 -7.02
C SER A 28 -12.19 -10.86 -5.50
N ALA A 29 -11.18 -11.53 -4.93
CA ALA A 29 -10.85 -11.41 -3.52
C ALA A 29 -10.42 -9.99 -3.15
N SER A 30 -9.69 -9.30 -4.02
CA SER A 30 -9.29 -7.91 -3.78
C SER A 30 -10.49 -6.97 -3.74
N VAL A 31 -11.44 -7.10 -4.67
CA VAL A 31 -12.65 -6.26 -4.71
C VAL A 31 -13.55 -6.53 -3.51
N PHE A 32 -13.86 -7.80 -3.23
CA PHE A 32 -14.70 -8.17 -2.08
C PHE A 32 -14.03 -7.78 -0.75
N GLY A 33 -12.73 -8.07 -0.66
CA GLY A 33 -11.94 -7.71 0.51
C GLY A 33 -11.82 -6.21 0.74
N LEU A 34 -11.95 -5.37 -0.32
CA LEU A 34 -12.01 -3.92 -0.20
C LEU A 34 -13.27 -3.47 0.55
N ILE A 35 -14.44 -3.98 0.16
CA ILE A 35 -15.72 -3.60 0.77
C ILE A 35 -15.71 -3.92 2.28
N ILE A 36 -15.27 -5.13 2.65
CA ILE A 36 -15.14 -5.52 4.06
C ILE A 36 -14.13 -4.65 4.79
N SER A 37 -12.99 -4.37 4.17
CA SER A 37 -11.95 -3.52 4.76
C SER A 37 -12.43 -2.10 4.99
N LEU A 38 -13.21 -1.51 4.08
CA LEU A 38 -13.79 -0.17 4.26
C LEU A 38 -14.74 -0.14 5.48
N GLY A 39 -15.59 -1.17 5.65
CA GLY A 39 -16.44 -1.29 6.83
C GLY A 39 -15.64 -1.38 8.13
N THR A 40 -14.62 -2.24 8.16
CA THR A 40 -13.73 -2.39 9.32
C THR A 40 -13.00 -1.08 9.64
N GLN A 41 -12.50 -0.41 8.60
CA GLN A 41 -11.72 0.82 8.73
C GLN A 41 -12.56 2.05 9.11
N ALA A 42 -13.87 2.03 8.88
CA ALA A 42 -14.76 3.07 9.38
C ALA A 42 -15.02 2.93 10.90
N ILE A 43 -15.03 1.71 11.41
CA ILE A 43 -15.30 1.43 12.83
C ILE A 43 -14.09 1.74 13.71
N ILE A 44 -12.89 1.37 13.27
CA ILE A 44 -11.64 1.46 14.07
C ILE A 44 -11.34 2.88 14.54
N PRO A 45 -11.19 3.89 13.66
CA PRO A 45 -10.92 5.26 14.10
C PRO A 45 -12.02 5.81 15.00
N ARG A 46 -13.27 5.53 14.65
CA ARG A 46 -14.43 6.00 15.41
C ARG A 46 -14.48 5.45 16.84
N GLY A 47 -14.10 4.19 17.02
CA GLY A 47 -14.12 3.55 18.34
C GLY A 47 -12.88 3.85 19.19
N LEU A 48 -11.71 4.00 18.57
CA LEU A 48 -10.45 4.28 19.29
C LEU A 48 -10.26 5.75 19.63
N GLY A 49 -10.75 6.65 18.78
CA GLY A 49 -10.42 8.06 18.84
C GLY A 49 -9.02 8.39 18.28
N PRO A 50 -8.72 9.68 18.03
CA PRO A 50 -7.51 10.08 17.34
C PRO A 50 -6.23 9.77 18.12
N SER A 51 -6.22 9.90 19.45
CA SER A 51 -5.04 9.65 20.27
C SER A 51 -4.64 8.18 20.28
N ALA A 52 -5.55 7.26 20.61
CA ALA A 52 -5.24 5.82 20.63
C ALA A 52 -4.93 5.29 19.22
N TYR A 53 -5.68 5.75 18.22
CA TYR A 53 -5.42 5.40 16.82
C TYR A 53 -4.06 5.94 16.33
N GLY A 54 -3.67 7.14 16.79
CA GLY A 54 -2.37 7.75 16.50
C GLY A 54 -1.22 6.96 17.11
N ASN A 55 -1.32 6.58 18.39
CA ASN A 55 -0.35 5.74 19.07
C ASN A 55 -0.16 4.41 18.36
N PHE A 56 -1.25 3.75 18.00
CA PHE A 56 -1.19 2.51 17.24
C PHE A 56 -0.47 2.70 15.89
N ASN A 57 -0.85 3.73 15.13
CA ASN A 57 -0.24 4.00 13.82
C ASN A 57 1.24 4.35 13.91
N PHE A 58 1.65 5.16 14.90
CA PHE A 58 3.04 5.51 15.10
C PHE A 58 3.89 4.29 15.43
N LEU A 59 3.48 3.53 16.45
CA LEU A 59 4.22 2.37 16.93
C LEU A 59 4.29 1.25 15.88
N THR A 60 3.17 0.93 15.24
CA THR A 60 3.14 -0.13 14.21
C THR A 60 3.91 0.26 12.96
N ASN A 61 3.83 1.53 12.54
CA ASN A 61 4.65 2.03 11.43
C ASN A 61 6.15 1.93 11.77
N PHE A 62 6.56 2.31 12.98
CA PHE A 62 7.95 2.21 13.42
C PHE A 62 8.46 0.76 13.28
N PHE A 63 7.77 -0.20 13.87
CA PHE A 63 8.20 -1.60 13.78
C PHE A 63 8.11 -2.16 12.36
N GLN A 64 7.15 -1.73 11.55
CA GLN A 64 7.11 -2.10 10.14
C GLN A 64 8.36 -1.65 9.39
N GLN A 65 8.86 -0.43 9.65
CA GLN A 65 10.11 0.06 9.05
C GLN A 65 11.34 -0.70 9.59
N VAL A 66 11.38 -1.00 10.89
CA VAL A 66 12.45 -1.81 11.50
C VAL A 66 12.51 -3.21 10.87
N PHE A 67 11.37 -3.91 10.77
CA PHE A 67 11.32 -5.22 10.11
C PHE A 67 11.67 -5.14 8.63
N GLY A 68 11.22 -4.10 7.92
CA GLY A 68 11.59 -3.83 6.53
C GLY A 68 13.09 -3.61 6.36
N PHE A 69 13.73 -2.93 7.29
CA PHE A 69 15.19 -2.79 7.33
C PHE A 69 15.90 -4.13 7.61
N LEU A 70 15.46 -4.87 8.61
CA LEU A 70 16.04 -6.17 8.98
C LEU A 70 15.83 -7.23 7.89
N ASP A 71 14.81 -7.08 7.05
CA ASP A 71 14.60 -7.93 5.87
C ASP A 71 15.75 -7.80 4.85
N MET A 72 16.21 -6.60 4.56
CA MET A 72 17.26 -6.37 3.54
C MET A 72 17.05 -7.15 2.23
N GLY A 73 15.78 -7.46 1.88
CA GLY A 73 15.43 -8.26 0.71
C GLY A 73 15.59 -9.78 0.87
N THR A 74 15.84 -10.28 2.08
CA THR A 74 15.94 -11.72 2.36
C THR A 74 14.63 -12.44 2.08
N SER A 75 13.48 -11.79 2.29
CA SER A 75 12.16 -12.33 1.94
C SER A 75 12.00 -12.58 0.44
N VAL A 76 12.57 -11.72 -0.39
CA VAL A 76 12.56 -11.87 -1.85
C VAL A 76 13.52 -12.99 -2.27
N CYS A 77 14.70 -13.06 -1.66
CA CYS A 77 15.65 -14.16 -1.84
C CYS A 77 14.99 -15.50 -1.50
N PHE A 78 14.38 -15.60 -0.32
CA PHE A 78 13.67 -16.78 0.14
C PHE A 78 12.57 -17.22 -0.85
N TYR A 79 11.68 -16.30 -1.25
CA TYR A 79 10.64 -16.57 -2.24
C TYR A 79 11.21 -17.10 -3.55
N THR A 80 12.25 -16.45 -4.07
CA THR A 80 12.87 -16.82 -5.35
C THR A 80 13.51 -18.19 -5.29
N LYS A 81 14.29 -18.45 -4.23
CA LYS A 81 14.99 -19.73 -4.07
C LYS A 81 14.04 -20.88 -3.78
N LEU A 82 13.02 -20.64 -2.95
CA LEU A 82 12.00 -21.64 -2.66
C LEU A 82 11.16 -21.98 -3.90
N SER A 83 10.84 -20.99 -4.74
CA SER A 83 10.16 -21.22 -6.02
C SER A 83 10.98 -22.07 -6.99
N GLN A 84 12.32 -21.94 -6.94
CA GLN A 84 13.26 -22.74 -7.75
C GLN A 84 13.48 -24.14 -7.20
N ARG A 85 13.43 -24.30 -5.86
CA ARG A 85 13.76 -25.52 -5.10
C ARG A 85 12.64 -25.88 -4.12
N GLN A 86 11.43 -26.18 -4.64
CA GLN A 86 10.21 -26.37 -3.83
C GLN A 86 10.29 -27.50 -2.78
N ARG A 87 11.22 -28.47 -2.93
CA ARG A 87 11.43 -29.55 -1.97
C ARG A 87 12.60 -29.33 -1.02
N ASP A 88 13.18 -28.14 -1.01
CA ASP A 88 14.27 -27.79 -0.10
C ASP A 88 13.71 -27.37 1.27
N PHE A 89 13.27 -28.33 2.07
CA PHE A 89 12.77 -28.09 3.43
C PHE A 89 13.84 -27.48 4.34
N GLY A 90 15.14 -27.71 4.05
CA GLY A 90 16.22 -27.08 4.78
C GLY A 90 16.25 -25.58 4.64
N LEU A 91 15.96 -25.07 3.43
CA LEU A 91 15.83 -23.62 3.18
C LEU A 91 14.69 -23.00 3.98
N VAL A 92 13.55 -23.71 4.11
CA VAL A 92 12.41 -23.28 4.93
C VAL A 92 12.81 -23.16 6.40
N SER A 93 13.43 -24.21 6.95
CA SER A 93 13.91 -24.22 8.34
C SER A 93 14.94 -23.13 8.60
N PHE A 94 15.89 -22.91 7.68
CA PHE A 94 16.86 -21.83 7.77
C PHE A 94 16.17 -20.46 7.85
N TYR A 95 15.19 -20.20 6.97
CA TYR A 95 14.50 -18.91 6.96
C TYR A 95 13.63 -18.70 8.19
N ILE A 96 13.04 -19.74 8.75
CA ILE A 96 12.32 -19.69 10.04
C ILE A 96 13.28 -19.31 11.18
N TYR A 97 14.45 -19.97 11.30
CA TYR A 97 15.46 -19.59 12.29
C TYR A 97 15.95 -18.16 12.12
N PHE A 98 16.19 -17.75 10.89
CA PHE A 98 16.55 -16.38 10.57
C PHE A 98 15.44 -15.39 10.99
N SER A 99 14.17 -15.72 10.79
CA SER A 99 13.03 -14.92 11.21
C SER A 99 12.89 -14.84 12.73
N PHE A 100 13.19 -15.91 13.45
CA PHE A 100 13.29 -15.89 14.91
C PHE A 100 14.45 -15.01 15.39
N LEU A 101 15.60 -15.04 14.73
CA LEU A 101 16.74 -14.18 15.04
C LEU A 101 16.37 -12.70 14.84
N ILE A 102 15.73 -12.34 13.73
CA ILE A 102 15.22 -10.98 13.50
C ILE A 102 14.26 -10.55 14.62
N SER A 103 13.35 -11.44 15.03
CA SER A 103 12.40 -11.17 16.11
C SER A 103 13.10 -10.95 17.45
N LEU A 104 14.11 -11.73 17.74
CA LEU A 104 14.94 -11.57 18.93
C LEU A 104 15.70 -10.24 18.91
N VAL A 105 16.28 -9.87 17.77
CA VAL A 105 16.97 -8.58 17.59
C VAL A 105 16.02 -7.41 17.80
N ALA A 106 14.80 -7.48 17.27
CA ALA A 106 13.78 -6.44 17.46
C ALA A 106 13.37 -6.30 18.93
N LEU A 107 13.18 -7.41 19.66
CA LEU A 107 12.88 -7.37 21.10
C LEU A 107 14.08 -6.91 21.92
N ALA A 108 15.29 -7.37 21.60
CA ALA A 108 16.52 -6.93 22.26
C ALA A 108 16.75 -5.42 22.06
N PHE A 109 16.42 -4.88 20.89
CA PHE A 109 16.48 -3.44 20.64
C PHE A 109 15.57 -2.67 21.60
N VAL A 110 14.31 -3.11 21.81
CA VAL A 110 13.39 -2.47 22.77
C VAL A 110 13.92 -2.58 24.21
N THR A 111 14.39 -3.77 24.62
CA THR A 111 14.91 -3.96 25.99
C THR A 111 16.17 -3.13 26.27
N VAL A 112 17.08 -3.02 25.29
CA VAL A 112 18.31 -2.21 25.42
C VAL A 112 17.94 -0.72 25.50
N THR A 113 17.05 -0.25 24.65
CA THR A 113 16.63 1.17 24.69
C THR A 113 15.91 1.51 25.99
N GLN A 114 15.16 0.59 26.58
CA GLN A 114 14.56 0.73 27.90
C GLN A 114 15.63 0.77 29.00
N ALA A 115 16.58 -0.17 29.00
CA ALA A 115 17.65 -0.23 30.00
C ALA A 115 18.55 1.01 29.98
N CYS A 116 18.79 1.59 28.78
CA CYS A 116 19.55 2.83 28.62
C CYS A 116 18.71 4.10 28.82
N SER A 117 17.41 4.00 29.12
CA SER A 117 16.47 5.12 29.25
C SER A 117 16.36 6.00 27.98
N ILE A 118 16.71 5.47 26.81
CA ILE A 118 16.69 6.17 25.51
C ILE A 118 15.33 6.01 24.82
N TYR A 119 14.48 5.09 25.29
CA TYR A 119 13.19 4.79 24.66
C TYR A 119 12.30 6.01 24.49
N ALA A 120 12.29 6.95 25.45
CA ALA A 120 11.50 8.17 25.39
C ALA A 120 11.93 9.14 24.25
N ILE A 121 13.20 9.05 23.80
CA ILE A 121 13.69 9.83 22.66
C ILE A 121 13.26 9.16 21.35
N ILE A 122 13.29 7.84 21.29
CA ILE A 122 12.97 7.07 20.08
C ILE A 122 11.44 7.03 19.86
N TRP A 123 10.68 6.85 20.95
CA TRP A 123 9.21 6.81 20.95
C TRP A 123 8.63 7.88 21.88
N PRO A 124 8.63 9.16 21.44
CA PRO A 124 8.13 10.27 22.27
C PRO A 124 6.68 10.03 22.68
N ASP A 125 6.36 10.31 23.94
CA ASP A 125 5.03 10.19 24.55
C ASP A 125 4.40 8.79 24.46
N GLN A 126 5.22 7.74 24.34
CA GLN A 126 4.73 6.37 24.31
C GLN A 126 5.08 5.61 25.59
N ASP A 127 4.08 4.88 26.11
CA ASP A 127 4.29 3.97 27.21
C ASP A 127 5.07 2.73 26.74
N ILE A 128 6.02 2.29 27.56
CA ILE A 128 6.87 1.13 27.25
C ILE A 128 6.04 -0.15 27.03
N PHE A 129 4.93 -0.30 27.70
CA PHE A 129 4.01 -1.41 27.54
C PHE A 129 3.49 -1.48 26.10
N TYR A 130 3.05 -0.36 25.52
CA TYR A 130 2.56 -0.33 24.13
C TYR A 130 3.69 -0.49 23.11
N ILE A 131 4.92 -0.09 23.45
CA ILE A 131 6.09 -0.35 22.60
C ILE A 131 6.35 -1.86 22.48
N TYR A 132 6.28 -2.61 23.59
CA TYR A 132 6.39 -4.08 23.54
C TYR A 132 5.22 -4.71 22.78
N LEU A 133 4.00 -4.24 22.98
CA LEU A 133 2.86 -4.73 22.19
C LEU A 133 3.08 -4.50 20.69
N ALA A 134 3.57 -3.35 20.30
CA ALA A 134 3.84 -3.06 18.90
C ALA A 134 5.01 -3.89 18.32
N ALA A 135 6.03 -4.19 19.12
CA ALA A 135 7.10 -5.10 18.72
C ALA A 135 6.56 -6.52 18.46
N ILE A 136 5.70 -7.03 19.34
CA ILE A 136 5.02 -8.32 19.17
C ILE A 136 4.12 -8.28 17.92
N TRP A 137 3.38 -7.19 17.70
CA TRP A 137 2.60 -6.99 16.47
C TRP A 137 3.49 -7.08 15.22
N GLY A 138 4.65 -6.45 15.23
CA GLY A 138 5.62 -6.52 14.15
C GLY A 138 6.09 -7.94 13.87
N ILE A 139 6.40 -8.72 14.93
CA ILE A 139 6.79 -10.13 14.83
C ILE A 139 5.66 -10.98 14.22
N LEU A 140 4.44 -10.86 14.74
CA LEU A 140 3.29 -11.61 14.23
C LEU A 140 2.99 -11.26 12.77
N THR A 141 3.08 -9.98 12.41
CA THR A 141 2.93 -9.51 11.03
C THR A 141 4.02 -10.06 10.12
N TRP A 142 5.27 -10.11 10.59
CA TRP A 142 6.38 -10.69 9.86
C TRP A 142 6.13 -12.17 9.54
N PHE A 143 5.80 -12.98 10.53
CA PHE A 143 5.51 -14.39 10.31
C PHE A 143 4.29 -14.60 9.41
N SER A 144 3.17 -13.92 9.67
CA SER A 144 1.93 -14.13 8.93
C SER A 144 2.01 -13.66 7.48
N SER A 145 2.51 -12.44 7.26
CA SER A 145 2.42 -11.75 5.97
C SER A 145 3.69 -11.92 5.12
N VAL A 146 4.86 -12.15 5.73
CA VAL A 146 6.10 -12.35 5.00
C VAL A 146 6.45 -13.82 4.92
N VAL A 147 6.68 -14.52 6.05
CA VAL A 147 7.16 -15.90 6.02
C VAL A 147 6.14 -16.84 5.37
N PHE A 148 4.97 -17.00 6.00
CA PHE A 148 3.98 -17.99 5.55
C PHE A 148 3.33 -17.61 4.22
N ASN A 149 3.12 -16.33 3.98
CA ASN A 149 2.56 -15.88 2.72
C ASN A 149 3.52 -16.10 1.54
N ARG A 150 4.81 -15.77 1.69
CA ARG A 150 5.82 -16.04 0.66
C ARG A 150 5.99 -17.53 0.40
N MET A 151 5.88 -18.37 1.43
CA MET A 151 5.85 -19.82 1.26
C MET A 151 4.66 -20.27 0.41
N ALA A 152 3.43 -19.84 0.75
CA ALA A 152 2.23 -20.20 0.00
C ALA A 152 2.31 -19.75 -1.46
N ASP A 153 2.83 -18.56 -1.72
CA ASP A 153 3.01 -18.04 -3.08
C ASP A 153 4.11 -18.83 -3.85
N ALA A 154 5.22 -19.18 -3.19
CA ALA A 154 6.31 -19.96 -3.80
C ALA A 154 5.87 -21.38 -4.20
N TYR A 155 4.97 -21.97 -3.42
CA TYR A 155 4.37 -23.28 -3.71
C TYR A 155 3.17 -23.23 -4.65
N GLY A 156 2.82 -22.05 -5.19
CA GLY A 156 1.69 -21.89 -6.13
C GLY A 156 0.30 -21.97 -5.49
N LEU A 157 0.20 -21.93 -4.15
CA LEU A 157 -1.06 -22.04 -3.39
C LEU A 157 -1.81 -20.72 -3.27
N THR A 158 -1.67 -19.82 -4.24
CA THR A 158 -2.25 -18.46 -4.21
C THR A 158 -3.76 -18.47 -4.00
N VAL A 159 -4.51 -19.38 -4.64
CA VAL A 159 -5.99 -19.43 -4.49
C VAL A 159 -6.38 -19.77 -3.06
N SER A 160 -5.77 -20.80 -2.47
CA SER A 160 -6.04 -21.21 -1.09
C SER A 160 -5.66 -20.09 -0.09
N SER A 161 -4.54 -19.42 -0.33
CA SER A 161 -4.09 -18.28 0.47
C SER A 161 -5.06 -17.11 0.40
N GLU A 162 -5.60 -16.77 -0.80
CA GLU A 162 -6.57 -15.69 -0.95
C GLU A 162 -7.92 -16.02 -0.27
N ILE A 163 -8.37 -17.29 -0.30
CA ILE A 163 -9.56 -17.72 0.45
C ILE A 163 -9.37 -17.51 1.95
N VAL A 164 -8.22 -17.89 2.49
CA VAL A 164 -7.91 -17.65 3.91
C VAL A 164 -7.91 -16.17 4.26
N ARG A 165 -7.33 -15.32 3.40
CA ARG A 165 -7.34 -13.87 3.61
C ARG A 165 -8.75 -13.29 3.56
N MET A 166 -9.63 -13.79 2.70
CA MET A 166 -11.03 -13.39 2.68
C MET A 166 -11.73 -13.79 3.99
N ALA A 167 -11.54 -15.04 4.43
CA ALA A 167 -12.08 -15.51 5.70
C ALA A 167 -11.56 -14.69 6.90
N GLN A 168 -10.25 -14.36 6.89
CA GLN A 168 -9.64 -13.47 7.89
C GLN A 168 -10.31 -12.09 7.92
N LYS A 169 -10.61 -11.48 6.78
CA LYS A 169 -11.26 -10.16 6.72
C LYS A 169 -12.69 -10.21 7.27
N VAL A 170 -13.44 -11.25 6.94
CA VAL A 170 -14.79 -11.46 7.51
C VAL A 170 -14.69 -11.66 9.02
N PHE A 171 -13.79 -12.50 9.48
CA PHE A 171 -13.55 -12.74 10.91
C PHE A 171 -13.15 -11.44 11.63
N ALA A 172 -12.26 -10.64 11.02
CA ALA A 172 -11.85 -9.34 11.54
C ALA A 172 -13.04 -8.37 11.68
N LEU A 173 -13.94 -8.32 10.67
CA LEU A 173 -15.12 -7.47 10.72
C LEU A 173 -16.05 -7.89 11.88
N VAL A 174 -16.31 -9.18 12.04
CA VAL A 174 -17.15 -9.70 13.14
C VAL A 174 -16.52 -9.35 14.49
N LEU A 175 -15.22 -9.59 14.66
CA LEU A 175 -14.54 -9.36 15.93
C LEU A 175 -14.49 -7.87 16.29
N ILE A 176 -14.23 -6.97 15.32
CA ILE A 176 -14.21 -5.53 15.58
C ILE A 176 -15.61 -4.98 15.92
N LEU A 177 -16.66 -5.50 15.27
CA LEU A 177 -18.04 -5.15 15.61
C LEU A 177 -18.38 -5.57 17.04
N LEU A 178 -17.97 -6.76 17.47
CA LEU A 178 -18.17 -7.22 18.86
C LEU A 178 -17.47 -6.30 19.85
N LEU A 179 -16.21 -5.91 19.59
CA LEU A 179 -15.47 -4.98 20.44
C LEU A 179 -16.10 -3.59 20.47
N PHE A 180 -16.59 -3.12 19.34
CA PHE A 180 -17.24 -1.81 19.22
C PHE A 180 -18.56 -1.75 19.98
N PHE A 181 -19.45 -2.72 19.78
CA PHE A 181 -20.76 -2.76 20.46
C PHE A 181 -20.67 -3.08 21.95
N SER A 182 -19.61 -3.77 22.39
CA SER A 182 -19.34 -3.99 23.82
C SER A 182 -18.68 -2.79 24.52
N ASN A 183 -18.41 -1.70 23.82
CA ASN A 183 -17.68 -0.54 24.32
C ASN A 183 -16.28 -0.87 24.90
N GLN A 184 -15.67 -1.98 24.44
CA GLN A 184 -14.35 -2.42 24.91
C GLN A 184 -13.22 -2.08 23.92
N LEU A 185 -13.51 -1.29 22.89
CA LEU A 185 -12.50 -0.89 21.89
C LEU A 185 -11.60 0.20 22.45
N ASN A 186 -10.42 -0.19 22.91
CA ASN A 186 -9.34 0.66 23.38
C ASN A 186 -8.01 0.22 22.77
N LEU A 187 -6.91 0.95 23.01
CA LEU A 187 -5.61 0.66 22.40
C LEU A 187 -5.12 -0.76 22.70
N THR A 188 -5.27 -1.22 23.94
CA THR A 188 -4.84 -2.57 24.35
C THR A 188 -5.67 -3.65 23.66
N SER A 189 -7.00 -3.57 23.71
CA SER A 189 -7.88 -4.53 23.05
C SER A 189 -7.68 -4.54 21.53
N PHE A 190 -7.30 -3.39 20.95
CA PHE A 190 -7.02 -3.30 19.52
C PHE A 190 -5.69 -3.98 19.13
N PHE A 191 -4.66 -3.95 19.98
CA PHE A 191 -3.48 -4.78 19.77
C PHE A 191 -3.81 -6.27 19.83
N PHE A 192 -4.57 -6.72 20.84
CA PHE A 192 -4.99 -8.11 20.94
C PHE A 192 -5.88 -8.55 19.77
N PHE A 193 -6.78 -7.68 19.31
CA PHE A 193 -7.55 -7.90 18.10
C PHE A 193 -6.63 -8.22 16.92
N ASN A 194 -5.60 -7.39 16.70
CA ASN A 194 -4.64 -7.61 15.61
C ASN A 194 -3.87 -8.91 15.79
N TYR A 195 -3.49 -9.28 17.03
CA TYR A 195 -2.79 -10.55 17.29
C TYR A 195 -3.65 -11.74 16.92
N ILE A 196 -4.91 -11.76 17.34
CA ILE A 196 -5.87 -12.83 17.01
C ILE A 196 -5.98 -12.97 15.48
N ILE A 197 -6.10 -11.86 14.76
CA ILE A 197 -6.20 -11.86 13.30
C ILE A 197 -4.92 -12.40 12.64
N MET A 198 -3.74 -12.00 13.12
CA MET A 198 -2.46 -12.48 12.57
C MET A 198 -2.19 -13.94 12.89
N VAL A 199 -2.51 -14.37 14.11
CA VAL A 199 -2.42 -15.80 14.51
C VAL A 199 -3.39 -16.64 13.69
N PHE A 200 -4.64 -16.21 13.50
CA PHE A 200 -5.60 -16.90 12.63
C PHE A 200 -5.04 -17.08 11.21
N LEU A 201 -4.49 -16.02 10.61
CA LEU A 201 -3.90 -16.08 9.28
C LEU A 201 -2.72 -17.06 9.22
N SER A 202 -1.83 -17.00 10.22
CA SER A 202 -0.66 -17.87 10.31
C SER A 202 -1.05 -19.34 10.42
N VAL A 203 -1.92 -19.67 11.37
CA VAL A 203 -2.38 -21.04 11.63
C VAL A 203 -3.13 -21.60 10.42
N ALA A 204 -4.04 -20.84 9.84
CA ALA A 204 -4.79 -21.29 8.67
C ALA A 204 -3.88 -21.53 7.46
N THR A 205 -2.87 -20.67 7.25
CA THR A 205 -1.90 -20.86 6.16
C THR A 205 -1.00 -22.07 6.42
N MET A 206 -0.56 -22.27 7.68
CA MET A 206 0.21 -23.46 8.07
C MET A 206 -0.57 -24.76 7.82
N ILE A 207 -1.84 -24.83 8.21
CA ILE A 207 -2.71 -25.98 7.96
C ILE A 207 -2.83 -26.29 6.47
N ILE A 208 -2.95 -25.26 5.62
CA ILE A 208 -3.00 -25.46 4.17
C ILE A 208 -1.67 -26.02 3.64
N LEU A 209 -0.53 -25.47 4.09
CA LEU A 209 0.79 -25.94 3.68
C LEU A 209 0.98 -27.40 4.06
N GLU A 210 0.68 -27.78 5.29
CA GLU A 210 0.81 -29.15 5.78
C GLU A 210 -0.10 -30.13 5.03
N ARG A 211 -1.38 -29.78 4.81
CA ARG A 211 -2.32 -30.62 4.04
C ARG A 211 -1.88 -30.84 2.59
N ARG A 212 -1.05 -29.96 2.05
CA ARG A 212 -0.47 -30.10 0.70
C ARG A 212 0.90 -30.79 0.70
N GLY A 213 1.37 -31.29 1.85
CA GLY A 213 2.63 -32.01 1.99
C GLY A 213 3.86 -31.10 2.08
N TYR A 214 3.66 -29.79 2.29
CA TYR A 214 4.75 -28.83 2.50
C TYR A 214 4.96 -28.62 4.01
N SER A 215 5.51 -29.65 4.70
CA SER A 215 5.71 -29.58 6.14
C SER A 215 6.77 -28.56 6.53
N ILE A 216 6.40 -27.70 7.47
CA ILE A 216 7.30 -26.68 8.04
C ILE A 216 8.30 -27.31 9.01
N ILE A 217 7.96 -28.48 9.59
CA ILE A 217 8.66 -29.09 10.74
C ILE A 217 9.62 -30.22 10.32
N GLN A 218 9.58 -30.65 9.04
CA GLN A 218 10.27 -31.88 8.61
C GLN A 218 11.81 -31.89 8.72
N ASN A 219 12.46 -30.74 8.74
CA ASN A 219 13.92 -30.63 8.78
C ASN A 219 14.40 -29.53 9.75
N LEU A 220 13.98 -29.61 11.02
CA LEU A 220 14.40 -28.64 12.03
C LEU A 220 15.92 -28.70 12.32
N TRP A 221 16.56 -29.85 12.12
CA TRP A 221 18.00 -29.99 12.36
C TRP A 221 18.80 -29.74 11.08
N LEU A 222 19.39 -28.55 10.98
CA LEU A 222 20.29 -28.20 9.88
C LEU A 222 21.76 -28.51 10.25
N SER A 223 22.51 -29.10 9.33
CA SER A 223 23.96 -29.21 9.49
C SER A 223 24.61 -27.83 9.36
N LEU A 224 25.70 -27.60 10.10
CA LEU A 224 26.46 -26.34 10.07
C LEU A 224 26.89 -25.94 8.64
N ASN A 225 27.20 -26.93 7.81
CA ASN A 225 27.61 -26.71 6.42
C ASN A 225 26.44 -26.13 5.60
N LYS A 226 25.21 -26.63 5.77
CA LYS A 226 24.03 -26.09 5.10
C LYS A 226 23.66 -24.67 5.58
N ILE A 227 23.79 -24.43 6.90
CA ILE A 227 23.59 -23.09 7.46
C ILE A 227 24.56 -22.09 6.81
N LYS A 228 25.84 -22.48 6.70
CA LYS A 228 26.87 -21.63 6.06
C LYS A 228 26.56 -21.38 4.58
N GLU A 229 26.12 -22.40 3.84
CA GLU A 229 25.74 -22.28 2.43
C GLU A 229 24.58 -21.33 2.24
N TYR A 230 23.46 -21.50 2.98
CA TYR A 230 22.32 -20.60 2.90
C TYR A 230 22.66 -19.18 3.35
N THR A 231 23.44 -19.02 4.42
CA THR A 231 23.90 -17.70 4.88
C THR A 231 24.68 -16.97 3.79
N GLN A 232 25.58 -17.68 3.11
CA GLN A 232 26.37 -17.11 2.01
C GLN A 232 25.47 -16.74 0.82
N GLU A 233 24.49 -17.58 0.47
CA GLU A 233 23.56 -17.33 -0.62
C GLU A 233 22.68 -16.09 -0.33
N PHE A 234 22.15 -15.96 0.89
CA PHE A 234 21.36 -14.81 1.32
C PHE A 234 22.21 -13.55 1.42
N TYR A 235 23.41 -13.63 1.94
CA TYR A 235 24.35 -12.49 2.01
C TYR A 235 24.68 -11.93 0.63
N LEU A 236 25.01 -12.78 -0.34
CA LEU A 236 25.31 -12.35 -1.70
C LEU A 236 24.12 -11.66 -2.36
N TYR A 237 22.91 -12.14 -2.10
CA TYR A 237 21.69 -11.55 -2.61
C TYR A 237 21.36 -10.22 -1.93
N SER A 238 21.49 -10.13 -0.62
CA SER A 238 21.07 -8.97 0.19
C SER A 238 22.09 -7.86 0.26
N ARG A 239 23.39 -8.15 0.08
CA ARG A 239 24.48 -7.17 0.16
C ARG A 239 24.22 -5.88 -0.63
N PRO A 240 23.77 -5.90 -1.91
CA PRO A 240 23.51 -4.67 -2.66
C PRO A 240 22.30 -3.89 -2.14
N LEU A 241 21.37 -4.54 -1.42
CA LEU A 241 20.14 -3.94 -0.91
C LEU A 241 20.33 -3.28 0.47
N PHE A 242 21.40 -3.63 1.19
CA PHE A 242 21.65 -3.18 2.56
C PHE A 242 21.71 -1.65 2.68
N ILE A 243 22.51 -1.00 1.82
CA ILE A 243 22.66 0.46 1.84
C ILE A 243 21.31 1.15 1.58
N MET A 244 20.56 0.66 0.60
CA MET A 244 19.23 1.19 0.28
C MET A 244 18.24 1.02 1.44
N SER A 245 18.34 -0.08 2.19
CA SER A 245 17.49 -0.33 3.36
C SER A 245 17.77 0.63 4.51
N ILE A 246 19.03 1.00 4.76
CA ILE A 246 19.39 2.01 5.77
C ILE A 246 18.77 3.36 5.43
N PHE A 247 18.94 3.84 4.20
CA PHE A 247 18.36 5.12 3.78
C PHE A 247 16.84 5.08 3.82
N GLY A 248 16.22 3.98 3.38
CA GLY A 248 14.79 3.79 3.46
C GLY A 248 14.27 3.87 4.90
N LEU A 249 14.95 3.24 5.85
CA LEU A 249 14.61 3.29 7.27
C LEU A 249 14.61 4.73 7.79
N ILE A 250 15.73 5.46 7.60
CA ILE A 250 15.89 6.82 8.12
C ILE A 250 14.81 7.76 7.56
N ILE A 251 14.59 7.72 6.25
CA ILE A 251 13.64 8.60 5.58
C ILE A 251 12.20 8.33 6.03
N ASN A 252 11.80 7.06 6.07
CA ASN A 252 10.43 6.69 6.42
C ASN A 252 10.12 6.88 7.91
N LEU A 253 11.14 6.74 8.78
CA LEU A 253 10.96 7.01 10.21
C LEU A 253 10.93 8.50 10.52
N ALA A 254 11.75 9.32 9.86
CA ALA A 254 11.88 10.74 10.18
C ALA A 254 10.53 11.47 10.16
N ASP A 255 9.72 11.24 9.14
CA ASP A 255 8.42 11.90 8.97
C ASP A 255 7.46 11.62 10.13
N ARG A 256 7.32 10.36 10.49
CA ARG A 256 6.44 9.94 11.58
C ARG A 256 7.00 10.32 12.94
N TRP A 257 8.32 10.30 13.09
CA TRP A 257 8.99 10.72 14.30
C TRP A 257 8.84 12.23 14.55
N PHE A 258 9.04 13.07 13.51
CA PHE A 258 8.80 14.51 13.62
C PHE A 258 7.36 14.80 14.02
N LEU A 259 6.39 14.12 13.37
CA LEU A 259 4.99 14.33 13.68
C LEU A 259 4.66 13.92 15.13
N GLN A 260 5.21 12.80 15.62
CA GLN A 260 5.00 12.35 16.99
C GLN A 260 5.66 13.30 18.00
N TYR A 261 6.92 13.69 17.72
CA TYR A 261 7.71 14.50 18.65
C TYR A 261 7.18 15.93 18.82
N PHE A 262 6.67 16.53 17.75
CA PHE A 262 6.18 17.91 17.77
C PHE A 262 4.66 18.03 17.88
N GLY A 263 3.91 17.12 17.27
CA GLY A 263 2.45 17.17 17.21
C GLY A 263 1.74 16.17 18.15
N GLY A 264 2.46 15.15 18.62
CA GLY A 264 1.91 14.13 19.50
C GLY A 264 0.96 13.15 18.83
N SER A 265 0.31 12.33 19.65
CA SER A 265 -0.51 11.19 19.21
C SER A 265 -1.77 11.60 18.45
N ILE A 266 -2.36 12.75 18.76
CA ILE A 266 -3.58 13.24 18.08
C ILE A 266 -3.27 13.57 16.62
N GLU A 267 -2.19 14.30 16.37
CA GLU A 267 -1.76 14.63 15.00
C GLU A 267 -1.36 13.37 14.21
N GLN A 268 -0.74 12.39 14.87
CA GLN A 268 -0.51 11.08 14.26
C GLN A 268 -1.82 10.38 13.87
N GLY A 269 -2.84 10.51 14.72
CA GLY A 269 -4.18 9.97 14.45
C GLY A 269 -4.84 10.64 13.25
N PHE A 270 -4.79 11.98 13.18
CA PHE A 270 -5.33 12.74 12.05
C PHE A 270 -4.62 12.40 10.74
N TYR A 271 -3.29 12.34 10.75
CA TYR A 271 -2.54 11.95 9.57
C TYR A 271 -2.79 10.48 9.19
N GLY A 272 -2.80 9.56 10.16
CA GLY A 272 -3.07 8.15 9.93
C GLY A 272 -4.45 7.91 9.29
N PHE A 273 -5.47 8.61 9.79
CA PHE A 273 -6.82 8.60 9.24
C PHE A 273 -6.88 9.14 7.81
N SER A 274 -6.25 10.29 7.57
CA SER A 274 -6.18 10.91 6.24
C SER A 274 -5.44 10.03 5.23
N TYR A 275 -4.33 9.41 5.63
CA TYR A 275 -3.57 8.48 4.81
C TYR A 275 -4.37 7.22 4.48
N LEU A 276 -5.12 6.68 5.44
CA LEU A 276 -5.96 5.51 5.26
C LEU A 276 -7.00 5.74 4.16
N ILE A 277 -7.76 6.84 4.25
CA ILE A 277 -8.81 7.18 3.30
C ILE A 277 -8.21 7.52 1.94
N GLY A 278 -7.17 8.34 1.90
CA GLY A 278 -6.46 8.68 0.67
C GLY A 278 -5.97 7.42 -0.04
N SER A 279 -5.31 6.51 0.67
CA SER A 279 -4.75 5.30 0.07
C SER A 279 -5.80 4.34 -0.49
N ALA A 280 -7.05 4.38 -0.02
CA ALA A 280 -8.13 3.56 -0.57
C ALA A 280 -8.41 3.87 -2.04
N CYS A 281 -8.22 5.11 -2.50
CA CYS A 281 -8.39 5.51 -3.89
C CYS A 281 -7.36 4.86 -4.84
N PHE A 282 -6.28 4.31 -4.28
CA PHE A 282 -5.17 3.74 -5.03
C PHE A 282 -5.38 2.27 -5.44
N ILE A 283 -6.35 1.58 -4.88
CA ILE A 283 -6.56 0.13 -5.06
C ILE A 283 -6.77 -0.25 -6.52
N PHE A 284 -7.58 0.53 -7.25
CA PHE A 284 -7.89 0.24 -8.65
C PHE A 284 -6.66 0.35 -9.55
N THR A 285 -5.81 1.34 -9.31
CA THR A 285 -4.64 1.60 -10.16
C THR A 285 -3.48 0.68 -9.79
N GLY A 286 -3.30 0.37 -8.50
CA GLY A 286 -2.28 -0.54 -8.01
C GLY A 286 -2.39 -1.96 -8.58
N ALA A 287 -3.60 -2.46 -8.81
CA ALA A 287 -3.83 -3.78 -9.39
C ALA A 287 -3.38 -3.87 -10.87
N MET A 288 -3.43 -2.75 -11.61
CA MET A 288 -3.12 -2.71 -13.04
C MET A 288 -1.65 -2.43 -13.36
N THR A 289 -0.92 -1.83 -12.44
CA THR A 289 0.49 -1.44 -12.64
C THR A 289 1.39 -2.63 -13.06
N PRO A 290 1.31 -3.84 -12.46
CA PRO A 290 2.14 -4.95 -12.88
C PRO A 290 1.88 -5.42 -14.33
N LEU A 291 0.64 -5.27 -14.81
CA LEU A 291 0.29 -5.63 -16.18
C LEU A 291 0.92 -4.65 -17.17
N ILE A 292 0.83 -3.35 -16.90
CA ILE A 292 1.46 -2.33 -17.74
C ILE A 292 2.98 -2.48 -17.72
N TRP A 293 3.57 -2.76 -16.58
CA TRP A 293 5.01 -3.01 -16.48
C TRP A 293 5.44 -4.18 -17.38
N ARG A 294 4.69 -5.29 -17.36
CA ARG A 294 4.97 -6.44 -18.23
C ARG A 294 4.95 -6.05 -19.71
N GLU A 295 3.89 -5.35 -20.18
CA GLU A 295 3.77 -4.95 -21.57
C GLU A 295 4.89 -3.97 -21.99
N LEU A 296 5.25 -3.01 -21.12
CA LEU A 296 6.39 -2.12 -21.34
C LEU A 296 7.71 -2.89 -21.43
N SER A 297 7.91 -3.90 -20.59
CA SER A 297 9.12 -4.74 -20.60
C SER A 297 9.22 -5.58 -21.88
N VAL A 298 8.10 -6.10 -22.36
CA VAL A 298 8.04 -6.85 -23.64
C VAL A 298 8.37 -5.92 -24.82
N ALA A 299 7.77 -4.73 -24.86
CA ALA A 299 8.02 -3.75 -25.92
C ALA A 299 9.51 -3.30 -25.92
N TYR A 300 10.07 -3.02 -24.73
CA TYR A 300 11.48 -2.65 -24.60
C TYR A 300 12.43 -3.77 -25.05
N GLY A 301 12.14 -5.03 -24.69
CA GLY A 301 12.92 -6.20 -25.14
C GLY A 301 12.96 -6.36 -26.66
N LYS A 302 11.87 -5.94 -27.34
CA LYS A 302 11.78 -5.90 -28.81
C LYS A 302 12.37 -4.61 -29.41
N ARG A 303 12.86 -3.67 -28.60
CA ARG A 303 13.28 -2.32 -28.99
C ARG A 303 12.19 -1.50 -29.69
N ASP A 304 10.93 -1.80 -29.41
CA ASP A 304 9.76 -1.12 -29.94
C ASP A 304 9.37 0.07 -29.05
N PHE A 305 10.06 1.18 -29.23
CA PHE A 305 9.82 2.42 -28.48
C PHE A 305 8.51 3.09 -28.88
N ASP A 306 8.01 2.83 -30.09
CA ASP A 306 6.73 3.36 -30.55
C ASP A 306 5.57 2.67 -29.82
N GLN A 307 5.65 1.36 -29.64
CA GLN A 307 4.69 0.64 -28.81
C GLN A 307 4.76 1.09 -27.34
N MET A 308 5.96 1.29 -26.78
CA MET A 308 6.08 1.85 -25.42
C MET A 308 5.42 3.22 -25.32
N SER A 309 5.68 4.11 -26.27
CA SER A 309 5.08 5.45 -26.33
C SER A 309 3.55 5.39 -26.45
N HIS A 310 3.03 4.46 -27.26
CA HIS A 310 1.58 4.23 -27.37
C HIS A 310 0.96 3.76 -26.06
N LEU A 311 1.60 2.81 -25.34
CA LEU A 311 1.15 2.35 -24.03
C LEU A 311 1.10 3.50 -23.01
N VAL A 312 2.15 4.33 -22.97
CA VAL A 312 2.21 5.48 -22.05
C VAL A 312 1.11 6.51 -22.38
N ARG A 313 0.98 6.91 -23.65
CA ARG A 313 -0.06 7.87 -24.08
C ARG A 313 -1.48 7.39 -23.80
N ARG A 314 -1.73 6.08 -23.82
CA ARG A 314 -3.05 5.49 -23.61
C ARG A 314 -3.36 5.30 -22.12
N TYR A 315 -2.47 4.63 -21.39
CA TYR A 315 -2.79 4.15 -20.04
C TYR A 315 -2.47 5.15 -18.94
N PHE A 316 -1.50 6.04 -19.11
CA PHE A 316 -1.17 7.02 -18.08
C PHE A 316 -2.31 8.01 -17.83
N PRO A 317 -2.87 8.67 -18.88
CA PRO A 317 -4.03 9.54 -18.67
C PRO A 317 -5.23 8.78 -18.10
N LEU A 318 -5.48 7.54 -18.56
CA LEU A 318 -6.60 6.72 -18.10
C LEU A 318 -6.52 6.43 -16.61
N PHE A 319 -5.40 5.87 -16.12
CA PHE A 319 -5.28 5.50 -14.71
C PHE A 319 -5.18 6.73 -13.81
N TYR A 320 -4.53 7.80 -14.28
CA TYR A 320 -4.52 9.08 -13.59
C TYR A 320 -5.95 9.61 -13.39
N SER A 321 -6.76 9.58 -14.44
CA SER A 321 -8.15 10.02 -14.40
C SER A 321 -9.00 9.18 -13.44
N ILE A 322 -8.83 7.85 -13.44
CA ILE A 322 -9.55 6.95 -12.52
C ILE A 322 -9.20 7.29 -11.06
N ALA A 323 -7.93 7.49 -10.74
CA ALA A 323 -7.51 7.90 -9.41
C ALA A 323 -8.06 9.29 -9.05
N ALA A 324 -8.01 10.23 -10.00
CA ALA A 324 -8.48 11.60 -9.80
C ALA A 324 -10.00 11.68 -9.56
N ILE A 325 -10.81 10.85 -10.22
CA ILE A 325 -12.27 10.81 -10.03
C ILE A 325 -12.61 10.56 -8.55
N LEU A 326 -12.03 9.52 -7.95
CA LEU A 326 -12.28 9.20 -6.55
C LEU A 326 -11.69 10.24 -5.60
N SER A 327 -10.46 10.65 -5.85
CA SER A 327 -9.72 11.60 -5.03
C SER A 327 -10.37 12.97 -4.96
N CYS A 328 -10.79 13.52 -6.10
CA CYS A 328 -11.44 14.83 -6.15
C CYS A 328 -12.82 14.79 -5.46
N PHE A 329 -13.56 13.70 -5.56
CA PHE A 329 -14.80 13.53 -4.83
C PHE A 329 -14.57 13.52 -3.32
N ILE A 330 -13.61 12.72 -2.83
CA ILE A 330 -13.29 12.66 -1.39
C ILE A 330 -12.76 14.01 -0.89
N ALA A 331 -11.93 14.70 -1.65
CA ALA A 331 -11.39 16.00 -1.25
C ALA A 331 -12.48 17.04 -0.99
N ILE A 332 -13.51 17.11 -1.85
CA ILE A 332 -14.62 18.06 -1.70
C ILE A 332 -15.62 17.63 -0.62
N GLN A 333 -15.80 16.34 -0.42
CA GLN A 333 -16.71 15.78 0.60
C GLN A 333 -15.97 15.38 1.88
N ALA A 334 -14.78 15.94 2.15
CA ALA A 334 -13.91 15.51 3.24
C ALA A 334 -14.57 15.65 4.62
N ASP A 335 -15.35 16.68 4.85
CA ASP A 335 -16.14 16.89 6.06
C ASP A 335 -17.14 15.76 6.30
N LYS A 336 -17.90 15.39 5.26
CA LYS A 336 -18.87 14.28 5.33
C LYS A 336 -18.17 12.92 5.53
N VAL A 337 -17.04 12.72 4.86
CA VAL A 337 -16.22 11.49 5.03
C VAL A 337 -15.69 11.38 6.46
N ILE A 338 -15.20 12.48 7.04
CA ILE A 338 -14.74 12.52 8.43
C ILE A 338 -15.90 12.16 9.37
N TYR A 339 -17.05 12.81 9.21
CA TYR A 339 -18.21 12.55 10.04
C TYR A 339 -18.66 11.07 9.96
N ILE A 340 -18.73 10.51 8.76
CA ILE A 340 -19.16 9.11 8.53
C ILE A 340 -18.17 8.10 9.13
N MET A 341 -16.86 8.30 8.92
CA MET A 341 -15.84 7.32 9.27
C MET A 341 -15.20 7.58 10.65
N GLY A 342 -14.92 8.84 10.99
CA GLY A 342 -14.21 9.20 12.23
C GLY A 342 -15.12 9.78 13.33
N GLY A 343 -16.23 10.42 12.95
CA GLY A 343 -17.05 11.24 13.85
C GLY A 343 -16.38 12.59 14.16
N HIS A 344 -17.04 13.43 14.95
CA HIS A 344 -16.59 14.78 15.29
C HIS A 344 -15.20 14.85 15.94
N GLN A 345 -14.75 13.78 16.56
CA GLN A 345 -13.40 13.73 17.16
C GLN A 345 -12.26 13.83 16.14
N TYR A 346 -12.56 13.66 14.84
CA TYR A 346 -11.60 13.80 13.74
C TYR A 346 -11.76 15.10 12.93
N ASP A 347 -12.56 16.06 13.38
CA ASP A 347 -12.76 17.33 12.65
C ASP A 347 -11.43 18.06 12.39
N GLY A 348 -10.44 17.93 13.30
CA GLY A 348 -9.08 18.44 13.09
C GLY A 348 -8.31 17.80 11.94
N ALA A 349 -8.77 16.67 11.41
CA ALA A 349 -8.15 16.01 10.26
C ALA A 349 -8.59 16.60 8.90
N LEU A 350 -9.49 17.60 8.87
CA LEU A 350 -10.10 18.11 7.63
C LEU A 350 -9.08 18.50 6.56
N TRP A 351 -8.17 19.38 6.90
CA TRP A 351 -7.16 19.86 5.95
C TRP A 351 -6.17 18.78 5.56
N SER A 352 -5.77 17.92 6.50
CA SER A 352 -4.88 16.80 6.20
C SER A 352 -5.56 15.78 5.26
N LEU A 353 -6.87 15.53 5.40
CA LEU A 353 -7.63 14.65 4.53
C LEU A 353 -7.81 15.26 3.13
N ILE A 354 -8.19 16.54 3.03
CA ILE A 354 -8.32 17.22 1.74
C ILE A 354 -7.02 17.09 0.94
N ILE A 355 -5.89 17.43 1.55
CA ILE A 355 -4.58 17.40 0.88
C ILE A 355 -4.18 15.96 0.57
N MET A 356 -4.33 15.05 1.53
CA MET A 356 -3.92 13.65 1.38
C MET A 356 -4.76 12.90 0.32
N SER A 357 -5.97 13.38 0.02
CA SER A 357 -6.80 12.86 -1.07
C SER A 357 -6.15 13.01 -2.45
N PHE A 358 -5.22 13.95 -2.64
CA PHE A 358 -4.46 14.12 -3.89
C PHE A 358 -3.25 13.17 -3.99
N TYR A 359 -2.81 12.56 -2.89
CA TYR A 359 -1.67 11.64 -2.89
C TYR A 359 -1.85 10.45 -3.85
N PRO A 360 -3.01 9.74 -3.89
CA PRO A 360 -3.21 8.59 -4.79
C PRO A 360 -3.08 8.93 -6.26
N ILE A 361 -3.46 10.15 -6.66
CA ILE A 361 -3.41 10.61 -8.05
C ILE A 361 -1.95 10.59 -8.52
N HIS A 362 -1.08 11.25 -7.76
CA HIS A 362 0.34 11.35 -8.11
C HIS A 362 1.08 10.04 -7.84
N GLN A 363 0.69 9.28 -6.83
CA GLN A 363 1.25 7.95 -6.57
C GLN A 363 0.95 6.97 -7.73
N THR A 364 -0.25 7.03 -8.32
CA THR A 364 -0.59 6.25 -9.52
C THR A 364 0.36 6.57 -10.67
N TYR A 365 0.56 7.87 -10.92
CA TYR A 365 1.48 8.30 -11.98
C TYR A 365 2.93 7.91 -11.67
N GLY A 366 3.34 7.98 -10.39
CA GLY A 366 4.65 7.55 -9.92
C GLY A 366 4.93 6.07 -10.15
N GLN A 367 3.95 5.20 -9.90
CA GLN A 367 4.08 3.78 -10.19
C GLN A 367 4.22 3.51 -11.69
N LEU A 368 3.44 4.19 -12.52
CA LEU A 368 3.50 4.03 -13.98
C LEU A 368 4.82 4.55 -14.55
N THR A 369 5.29 5.72 -14.10
CA THR A 369 6.60 6.26 -14.53
C THR A 369 7.74 5.39 -14.04
N GLY A 370 7.66 4.86 -12.82
CA GLY A 370 8.60 3.87 -12.29
C GLY A 370 8.62 2.58 -13.12
N ALA A 371 7.47 2.10 -13.57
CA ALA A 371 7.38 0.91 -14.43
C ALA A 371 8.12 1.11 -15.77
N VAL A 372 8.07 2.31 -16.37
CA VAL A 372 8.87 2.64 -17.57
C VAL A 372 10.37 2.57 -17.26
N CYS A 373 10.82 3.16 -16.16
CA CYS A 373 12.23 3.14 -15.76
C CYS A 373 12.73 1.71 -15.51
N MET A 374 11.91 0.88 -14.84
CA MET A 374 12.25 -0.52 -14.57
C MET A 374 12.31 -1.34 -15.87
N ALA A 375 11.32 -1.17 -16.76
CA ALA A 375 11.28 -1.83 -18.06
C ALA A 375 12.47 -1.44 -18.94
N ALA A 376 12.87 -0.16 -18.91
CA ALA A 376 13.98 0.37 -19.69
C ALA A 376 15.36 0.19 -19.01
N SER A 377 15.45 -0.57 -17.92
CA SER A 377 16.67 -0.80 -17.14
C SER A 377 17.34 0.50 -16.61
N GLN A 378 16.53 1.56 -16.43
CA GLN A 378 17.00 2.86 -15.89
C GLN A 378 16.82 2.95 -14.37
N THR A 379 17.02 1.85 -13.66
CA THR A 379 16.86 1.75 -12.21
C THR A 379 17.76 2.71 -11.42
N SER A 380 18.98 2.94 -11.91
CA SER A 380 19.94 3.87 -11.28
C SER A 380 19.43 5.31 -11.30
N LEU A 381 18.89 5.76 -12.44
CA LEU A 381 18.29 7.10 -12.56
C LEU A 381 17.08 7.26 -11.61
N TYR A 382 16.18 6.27 -11.63
CA TYR A 382 15.01 6.26 -10.76
C TYR A 382 15.38 6.34 -9.27
N SER A 383 16.37 5.52 -8.85
CA SER A 383 16.86 5.51 -7.47
C SER A 383 17.55 6.82 -7.08
N LYS A 384 18.33 7.44 -7.97
CA LYS A 384 18.98 8.73 -7.71
C LYS A 384 17.96 9.85 -7.49
N ILE A 385 16.95 9.93 -8.36
CA ILE A 385 15.86 10.92 -8.21
C ILE A 385 15.14 10.70 -6.89
N GLY A 386 14.74 9.46 -6.59
CA GLY A 386 14.07 9.12 -5.33
C GLY A 386 14.91 9.51 -4.10
N PHE A 387 16.21 9.24 -4.12
CA PHE A 387 17.13 9.59 -3.05
C PHE A 387 17.25 11.12 -2.83
N ILE A 388 17.43 11.89 -3.91
CA ILE A 388 17.54 13.36 -3.82
C ILE A 388 16.24 13.95 -3.25
N ILE A 389 15.09 13.52 -3.76
CA ILE A 389 13.77 13.98 -3.29
C ILE A 389 13.56 13.63 -1.82
N ALA A 390 13.94 12.42 -1.41
CA ALA A 390 13.82 11.99 -0.03
C ALA A 390 14.73 12.80 0.91
N LEU A 391 15.96 13.09 0.48
CA LEU A 391 16.90 13.92 1.24
C LEU A 391 16.38 15.36 1.42
N ILE A 392 15.80 15.94 0.38
CA ILE A 392 15.14 17.26 0.45
C ILE A 392 13.86 17.17 1.32
N GLY A 393 13.17 16.06 1.27
CA GLY A 393 11.94 15.83 2.03
C GLY A 393 12.12 15.91 3.54
N ILE A 394 13.28 15.51 4.09
CA ILE A 394 13.53 15.56 5.55
C ILE A 394 13.48 17.00 6.08
N PRO A 395 14.27 17.97 5.58
CA PRO A 395 14.19 19.35 6.06
C PRO A 395 12.84 20.00 5.76
N VAL A 396 12.21 19.70 4.62
CA VAL A 396 10.86 20.20 4.32
C VAL A 396 9.86 19.67 5.35
N GLY A 397 9.91 18.40 5.72
CA GLY A 397 9.07 17.81 6.76
C GLY A 397 9.30 18.48 8.12
N TYR A 398 10.55 18.71 8.49
CA TYR A 398 10.90 19.43 9.72
C TYR A 398 10.28 20.85 9.73
N ILE A 399 10.50 21.64 8.67
CA ILE A 399 10.00 23.02 8.59
C ILE A 399 8.47 23.07 8.69
N LEU A 400 7.76 22.14 8.05
CA LEU A 400 6.30 22.12 8.06
C LEU A 400 5.71 21.68 9.41
N ILE A 401 6.38 20.78 10.13
CA ILE A 401 5.83 20.15 11.34
C ILE A 401 6.34 20.82 12.62
N ALA A 402 7.61 21.23 12.69
CA ALA A 402 8.20 21.81 13.88
C ALA A 402 7.48 23.10 14.32
N PRO A 403 7.45 23.40 15.62
CA PRO A 403 6.82 24.62 16.13
C PRO A 403 7.60 25.87 15.76
N GLU A 404 6.94 27.02 15.79
CA GLU A 404 7.49 28.32 15.38
C GLU A 404 8.77 28.71 16.14
N ASN A 405 8.85 28.39 17.43
CA ASN A 405 10.04 28.63 18.26
C ASN A 405 11.27 27.79 17.84
N ARG A 406 11.09 26.82 16.94
CA ARG A 406 12.14 26.00 16.32
C ARG A 406 12.22 26.18 14.80
N MET A 407 11.86 27.35 14.30
CA MET A 407 11.85 27.73 12.88
C MET A 407 10.93 26.85 12.01
N GLY A 408 9.84 26.34 12.56
CA GLY A 408 8.83 25.58 11.84
C GLY A 408 7.52 26.34 11.67
N LEU A 409 6.57 25.73 10.97
CA LEU A 409 5.25 26.27 10.69
C LEU A 409 4.14 25.70 11.58
N ASN A 410 4.46 24.76 12.45
CA ASN A 410 3.52 24.10 13.38
C ASN A 410 2.24 23.54 12.69
N ALA A 411 2.39 23.04 11.47
CA ALA A 411 1.24 22.59 10.68
C ALA A 411 0.82 21.13 10.93
N GLY A 412 1.45 20.41 11.87
CA GLY A 412 1.07 19.07 12.33
C GLY A 412 0.79 18.06 11.22
N ALA A 413 -0.34 17.36 11.31
CA ALA A 413 -0.79 16.39 10.30
C ALA A 413 -0.97 17.01 8.91
N THR A 414 -1.45 18.24 8.85
CA THR A 414 -1.61 18.99 7.60
C THR A 414 -0.25 19.26 6.96
N GLY A 415 0.75 19.65 7.76
CA GLY A 415 2.11 19.87 7.28
C GLY A 415 2.72 18.61 6.68
N LEU A 416 2.56 17.46 7.34
CA LEU A 416 3.04 16.19 6.79
C LEU A 416 2.29 15.80 5.51
N ALA A 417 0.98 16.02 5.43
CA ALA A 417 0.19 15.79 4.22
C ALA A 417 0.66 16.66 3.04
N ILE A 418 0.92 17.96 3.28
CA ILE A 418 1.50 18.87 2.28
C ILE A 418 2.85 18.33 1.78
N LYS A 419 3.74 18.00 2.71
CA LYS A 419 5.05 17.44 2.37
C LYS A 419 4.92 16.20 1.49
N MET A 420 4.07 15.26 1.86
CA MET A 420 3.88 14.00 1.12
C MET A 420 3.37 14.26 -0.30
N VAL A 421 2.37 15.11 -0.47
CA VAL A 421 1.80 15.39 -1.80
C VAL A 421 2.76 16.21 -2.66
N VAL A 422 3.37 17.26 -2.11
CA VAL A 422 4.30 18.13 -2.87
C VAL A 422 5.55 17.35 -3.31
N MET A 423 6.18 16.60 -2.39
CA MET A 423 7.35 15.79 -2.73
C MET A 423 7.01 14.70 -3.75
N GLN A 424 5.80 14.14 -3.68
CA GLN A 424 5.32 13.16 -4.66
C GLN A 424 5.12 13.81 -6.04
N ILE A 425 4.51 15.00 -6.12
CA ILE A 425 4.36 15.74 -7.39
C ILE A 425 5.73 16.01 -8.02
N VAL A 426 6.68 16.51 -7.23
CA VAL A 426 8.04 16.83 -7.72
C VAL A 426 8.74 15.56 -8.20
N SER A 427 8.73 14.49 -7.40
CA SER A 427 9.37 13.22 -7.73
C SER A 427 8.83 12.61 -9.02
N VAL A 428 7.51 12.54 -9.12
CA VAL A 428 6.81 11.94 -10.27
C VAL A 428 7.08 12.71 -11.55
N ASN A 429 7.01 14.04 -11.51
CA ASN A 429 7.27 14.86 -12.69
C ASN A 429 8.75 14.90 -13.08
N ALA A 430 9.68 14.80 -12.12
CA ALA A 430 11.08 14.62 -12.42
C ALA A 430 11.34 13.31 -13.19
N VAL A 431 10.77 12.18 -12.73
CA VAL A 431 10.89 10.89 -13.44
C VAL A 431 10.20 10.95 -14.80
N LEU A 432 9.01 11.57 -14.87
CA LEU A 432 8.25 11.74 -16.11
C LEU A 432 9.06 12.51 -17.18
N TYR A 433 9.78 13.56 -16.78
CA TYR A 433 10.62 14.32 -17.71
C TYR A 433 11.65 13.42 -18.43
N PHE A 434 12.33 12.54 -17.70
CA PHE A 434 13.28 11.61 -18.30
C PHE A 434 12.59 10.54 -19.16
N ASN A 435 11.42 10.05 -18.74
CA ASN A 435 10.65 9.09 -19.53
C ASN A 435 10.14 9.71 -20.84
N CYS A 436 9.69 10.97 -20.80
CA CYS A 436 9.28 11.70 -22.00
C CYS A 436 10.45 11.88 -22.98
N ARG A 437 11.65 12.15 -22.48
CA ARG A 437 12.87 12.21 -23.32
C ARG A 437 13.18 10.85 -23.97
N LEU A 438 13.10 9.77 -23.19
CA LEU A 438 13.36 8.42 -23.67
C LEU A 438 12.38 8.00 -24.78
N LEU A 439 11.09 8.31 -24.59
CA LEU A 439 10.00 7.88 -25.47
C LEU A 439 9.57 8.93 -26.50
N ARG A 440 10.28 10.05 -26.59
CA ARG A 440 9.98 11.19 -27.49
C ARG A 440 8.55 11.70 -27.32
N LEU A 441 8.12 11.84 -26.06
CA LEU A 441 6.81 12.37 -25.70
C LEU A 441 6.91 13.84 -25.32
N ASP A 442 5.83 14.59 -25.46
CA ASP A 442 5.75 15.95 -24.97
C ASP A 442 5.47 15.96 -23.47
N PHE A 443 6.45 16.44 -22.70
CA PHE A 443 6.38 16.55 -21.24
C PHE A 443 5.27 17.51 -20.80
N TRP A 444 5.19 18.68 -21.45
CA TRP A 444 4.21 19.69 -21.06
C TRP A 444 2.78 19.23 -21.31
N HIS A 445 2.55 18.50 -22.39
CA HIS A 445 1.23 17.90 -22.65
C HIS A 445 0.80 16.97 -21.49
N CYS A 446 1.73 16.16 -20.97
CA CYS A 446 1.44 15.29 -19.82
C CYS A 446 1.16 16.10 -18.54
N VAL A 447 1.91 17.16 -18.28
CA VAL A 447 1.70 18.04 -17.11
C VAL A 447 0.38 18.82 -17.21
N PHE A 448 0.07 19.38 -18.37
CA PHE A 448 -1.20 20.07 -18.59
C PHE A 448 -2.40 19.16 -18.42
N HIS A 449 -2.29 17.90 -18.88
CA HIS A 449 -3.34 16.90 -18.64
C HIS A 449 -3.55 16.65 -17.13
N GLN A 450 -2.48 16.56 -16.33
CA GLN A 450 -2.59 16.37 -14.87
C GLN A 450 -3.38 17.53 -14.23
N ILE A 451 -3.05 18.76 -14.58
CA ILE A 451 -3.70 19.96 -14.01
C ILE A 451 -5.15 20.05 -14.48
N TYR A 452 -5.37 19.92 -15.78
CA TYR A 452 -6.69 20.08 -16.39
C TYR A 452 -7.71 19.07 -15.86
N ILE A 453 -7.35 17.78 -15.79
CA ILE A 453 -8.30 16.75 -15.36
C ILE A 453 -8.68 16.91 -13.88
N VAL A 454 -7.72 17.24 -13.02
CA VAL A 454 -7.99 17.48 -11.59
C VAL A 454 -8.90 18.69 -11.43
N PHE A 455 -8.60 19.80 -12.10
CA PHE A 455 -9.41 21.01 -12.04
C PHE A 455 -10.85 20.78 -12.51
N LEU A 456 -11.02 20.08 -13.64
CA LEU A 456 -12.33 19.72 -14.19
C LEU A 456 -13.13 18.86 -13.20
N LEU A 457 -12.51 17.85 -12.61
CA LEU A 457 -13.16 16.93 -11.68
C LEU A 457 -13.52 17.63 -10.35
N LEU A 458 -12.68 18.55 -9.86
CA LEU A 458 -13.01 19.37 -8.70
C LEU A 458 -14.24 20.24 -8.95
N ILE A 459 -14.33 20.90 -10.12
CA ILE A 459 -15.50 21.72 -10.48
C ILE A 459 -16.78 20.87 -10.45
N PHE A 460 -16.77 19.68 -11.05
CA PHE A 460 -17.95 18.81 -11.04
C PHE A 460 -18.27 18.25 -9.66
N SER A 461 -17.26 18.01 -8.83
CA SER A 461 -17.49 17.57 -7.45
C SER A 461 -18.12 18.68 -6.61
N VAL A 462 -17.63 19.92 -6.72
CA VAL A 462 -18.23 21.11 -6.07
C VAL A 462 -19.65 21.34 -6.59
N PHE A 463 -19.86 21.26 -7.90
CA PHE A 463 -21.19 21.40 -8.49
C PHE A 463 -22.17 20.36 -7.92
N ALA A 464 -21.78 19.08 -7.88
CA ALA A 464 -22.63 18.02 -7.34
C ALA A 464 -22.96 18.24 -5.85
N MET A 465 -21.98 18.69 -5.05
CA MET A 465 -22.17 19.05 -3.65
C MET A 465 -23.18 20.19 -3.50
N LEU A 466 -22.97 21.30 -4.22
CA LEU A 466 -23.83 22.49 -4.11
C LEU A 466 -25.27 22.22 -4.57
N VAL A 467 -25.46 21.42 -5.61
CA VAL A 467 -26.81 21.06 -6.11
C VAL A 467 -27.55 20.23 -5.08
N ILE A 468 -26.90 19.23 -4.50
CA ILE A 468 -27.53 18.34 -3.53
C ILE A 468 -27.79 19.07 -2.21
N ASP A 469 -26.84 19.85 -1.69
CA ASP A 469 -27.00 20.57 -0.42
C ASP A 469 -28.07 21.68 -0.52
N LYS A 470 -28.30 22.27 -1.72
CA LYS A 470 -29.39 23.24 -1.95
C LYS A 470 -30.74 22.58 -2.26
N ALA A 471 -30.75 21.41 -2.92
CA ALA A 471 -31.99 20.73 -3.34
C ALA A 471 -32.64 19.95 -2.22
N LEU A 472 -31.87 19.51 -1.23
CA LEU A 472 -32.37 18.69 -0.13
C LEU A 472 -32.79 19.58 1.04
N VAL A 473 -34.10 19.67 1.23
CA VAL A 473 -34.72 20.12 2.48
C VAL A 473 -34.38 19.16 3.65
N PHE A 474 -33.82 17.99 3.35
CA PHE A 474 -33.35 16.97 4.30
C PHE A 474 -31.90 17.23 4.74
N GLN A 475 -31.63 18.42 5.28
CA GLN A 475 -30.32 18.80 5.82
C GLN A 475 -29.85 17.92 7.01
N ASP A 476 -30.72 17.07 7.54
CA ASP A 476 -30.43 16.30 8.77
C ASP A 476 -29.61 15.02 8.54
N SER A 477 -29.44 14.53 7.31
CA SER A 477 -28.70 13.31 7.05
C SER A 477 -27.47 13.50 6.16
N VAL A 478 -26.32 13.66 6.81
CA VAL A 478 -24.99 13.75 6.18
C VAL A 478 -24.72 12.56 5.24
N VAL A 479 -25.14 11.36 5.63
CA VAL A 479 -24.96 10.13 4.85
C VAL A 479 -25.75 10.19 3.54
N ILE A 480 -27.02 10.63 3.59
CA ILE A 480 -27.86 10.74 2.38
C ILE A 480 -27.29 11.78 1.43
N SER A 481 -26.91 12.97 1.95
CA SER A 481 -26.27 14.01 1.16
C SER A 481 -24.98 13.50 0.49
N PHE A 482 -24.13 12.79 1.20
CA PHE A 482 -22.92 12.19 0.65
C PHE A 482 -23.21 11.19 -0.49
N ILE A 483 -24.17 10.28 -0.29
CA ILE A 483 -24.54 9.27 -1.30
C ILE A 483 -25.12 9.94 -2.55
N LEU A 484 -26.05 10.88 -2.39
CA LEU A 484 -26.69 11.56 -3.52
C LEU A 484 -25.71 12.46 -4.30
N SER A 485 -24.82 13.16 -3.58
CA SER A 485 -23.72 13.90 -4.22
C SER A 485 -22.81 12.97 -5.02
N GLY A 486 -22.53 11.76 -4.50
CA GLY A 486 -21.78 10.73 -5.20
C GLY A 486 -22.50 10.26 -6.47
N ILE A 487 -23.77 9.91 -6.37
CA ILE A 487 -24.56 9.47 -7.53
C ILE A 487 -24.59 10.54 -8.61
N LEU A 488 -24.85 11.80 -8.25
CA LEU A 488 -24.86 12.91 -9.19
C LEU A 488 -23.48 13.13 -9.85
N TYR A 489 -22.42 13.15 -9.04
CA TYR A 489 -21.04 13.31 -9.52
C TYR A 489 -20.64 12.21 -10.51
N PHE A 490 -20.83 10.94 -10.14
CA PHE A 490 -20.50 9.82 -11.02
C PHE A 490 -21.37 9.77 -12.29
N SER A 491 -22.63 10.21 -12.22
CA SER A 491 -23.51 10.34 -13.39
C SER A 491 -22.99 11.40 -14.36
N ILE A 492 -22.58 12.57 -13.86
CA ILE A 492 -21.99 13.65 -14.68
C ILE A 492 -20.71 13.14 -15.36
N ILE A 493 -19.82 12.47 -14.61
CA ILE A 493 -18.56 11.95 -15.16
C ILE A 493 -18.81 10.86 -16.20
N THR A 494 -19.77 9.96 -15.96
CA THR A 494 -20.14 8.93 -16.95
C THR A 494 -20.66 9.57 -18.23
N GLY A 495 -21.47 10.62 -18.13
CA GLY A 495 -21.90 11.43 -19.27
C GLY A 495 -20.72 12.05 -20.01
N LEU A 496 -19.79 12.66 -19.27
CA LEU A 496 -18.57 13.24 -19.86
C LEU A 496 -17.69 12.21 -20.57
N ILE A 497 -17.48 11.06 -19.96
CA ILE A 497 -16.73 9.95 -20.58
C ILE A 497 -17.41 9.51 -21.89
N TYR A 498 -18.74 9.47 -21.92
CA TYR A 498 -19.48 9.11 -23.11
C TYR A 498 -19.34 10.15 -24.23
N PHE A 499 -19.47 11.45 -23.92
CA PHE A 499 -19.41 12.53 -24.91
C PHE A 499 -17.97 12.93 -25.29
N LYS A 500 -17.03 12.90 -24.35
CA LYS A 500 -15.65 13.39 -24.50
C LYS A 500 -14.62 12.39 -23.93
N PRO A 501 -14.55 11.16 -24.45
CA PRO A 501 -13.68 10.11 -23.88
C PRO A 501 -12.20 10.48 -23.88
N HIS A 502 -11.77 11.33 -24.83
CA HIS A 502 -10.36 11.74 -24.94
C HIS A 502 -9.81 12.45 -23.69
N PHE A 503 -10.65 13.14 -22.93
CA PHE A 503 -10.22 13.78 -21.68
C PHE A 503 -9.72 12.78 -20.64
N PHE A 504 -10.24 11.56 -20.68
CA PHE A 504 -9.92 10.46 -19.78
C PHE A 504 -8.94 9.45 -20.37
N GLY A 505 -8.29 9.76 -21.50
CA GLY A 505 -7.40 8.82 -22.19
C GLY A 505 -8.10 7.64 -22.87
N LEU A 506 -9.43 7.71 -23.07
CA LEU A 506 -10.23 6.69 -23.72
C LEU A 506 -10.49 7.02 -25.20
N LYS A 507 -10.61 5.99 -26.03
CA LYS A 507 -11.12 6.09 -27.40
C LYS A 507 -12.59 5.69 -27.47
N LYS A 508 -13.34 6.17 -28.45
CA LYS A 508 -14.75 5.77 -28.66
C LYS A 508 -14.92 4.26 -28.83
N GLU A 509 -13.94 3.61 -29.41
CA GLU A 509 -13.91 2.14 -29.59
C GLU A 509 -13.85 1.39 -28.25
N ASP A 510 -13.14 1.93 -27.27
CA ASP A 510 -13.04 1.34 -25.94
C ASP A 510 -14.41 1.35 -25.23
N LEU A 511 -15.19 2.41 -25.41
CA LEU A 511 -16.55 2.52 -24.85
C LEU A 511 -17.51 1.50 -25.46
N THR A 512 -17.44 1.30 -26.78
CA THR A 512 -18.28 0.30 -27.45
C THR A 512 -17.94 -1.13 -27.03
N PHE A 513 -16.68 -1.39 -26.76
CA PHE A 513 -16.22 -2.68 -26.21
C PHE A 513 -16.74 -2.90 -24.79
N ILE A 514 -16.59 -1.91 -23.90
CA ILE A 514 -17.06 -1.98 -22.51
C ILE A 514 -18.58 -2.17 -22.45
N THR A 515 -19.34 -1.38 -23.21
CA THR A 515 -20.81 -1.48 -23.22
C THR A 515 -21.30 -2.84 -23.74
N ARG A 516 -20.66 -3.41 -24.76
CA ARG A 516 -21.00 -4.77 -25.25
C ARG A 516 -20.73 -5.84 -24.20
N HIS A 517 -19.60 -5.77 -23.50
CA HIS A 517 -19.23 -6.74 -22.46
C HIS A 517 -20.16 -6.66 -21.24
N VAL A 518 -20.47 -5.43 -20.77
CA VAL A 518 -21.42 -5.22 -19.67
C VAL A 518 -22.80 -5.76 -20.02
N LEU A 519 -23.30 -5.49 -21.25
CA LEU A 519 -24.57 -6.04 -21.73
C LEU A 519 -24.58 -7.56 -21.86
N GLN A 520 -23.43 -8.19 -22.16
CA GLN A 520 -23.31 -9.65 -22.19
C GLN A 520 -23.32 -10.28 -20.79
N ILE A 521 -22.77 -9.57 -19.78
CA ILE A 521 -22.77 -10.03 -18.37
C ILE A 521 -24.17 -9.89 -17.78
N VAL A 522 -24.88 -8.81 -18.07
CA VAL A 522 -26.25 -8.57 -17.57
C VAL A 522 -27.28 -9.51 -18.24
N LYS A 523 -26.98 -10.04 -19.43
CA LYS A 523 -27.86 -11.02 -20.15
C LYS A 523 -27.60 -12.48 -19.76
N LYS A 524 -26.58 -12.76 -18.97
CA LYS A 524 -26.31 -14.08 -18.37
C LYS A 524 -26.76 -14.10 -16.89
#